data_11de5a7a7ebb7b8b4ba99a8c08eb3a6b
#
_entry.id   11de5a7a7ebb7b8b4ba99a8c08eb3a6b
#
_cell.length_a   1.000
_cell.length_b   1.000
_cell.length_c   1.000
_cell.angle_alpha   90.00
_cell.angle_beta   90.00
_cell.angle_gamma   90.00
#
_symmetry.space_group_name_H-M   'P 1'
#
loop_
_entity.id
_entity.type
_entity.pdbx_description
1 polymer ?
#
loop_
_entity_poly.entity_id
_entity_poly.type
_entity_poly.pdbx_seq_one_letter_code
_entity_poly.pdbx_strand_id
1 'polypeptide(L)'
;MLGDALENVVSTFDGFGREICLQKGADIHFQNISGARRRVLDTFGFDFADSLSADKWDCVCRIFQKRHLLAHKMGVIDAGYLQKANDPGAVAGRKIHVSHDEVNSAISIIEALGRGLFAGVLPPAP
;
A
#
# COMPACT_ATOMS: atom_id res chain seq x y z
N MET A 1 9.78 -16.63 -1.47
CA MET A 1 8.73 -16.86 -2.49
C MET A 1 7.56 -15.93 -2.32
N LEU A 2 6.74 -16.07 -1.29
CA LEU A 2 5.63 -15.12 -1.05
C LEU A 2 6.13 -13.73 -0.68
N GLY A 3 7.28 -13.65 0.00
CA GLY A 3 7.93 -12.37 0.29
C GLY A 3 8.32 -11.60 -0.97
N ASP A 4 8.78 -12.31 -2.00
CA ASP A 4 9.11 -11.72 -3.31
C ASP A 4 7.86 -11.20 -4.01
N ALA A 5 6.73 -11.91 -3.88
CA ALA A 5 5.45 -11.46 -4.42
C ALA A 5 5.00 -10.15 -3.75
N LEU A 6 5.13 -10.04 -2.43
CA LEU A 6 4.82 -8.80 -1.71
C LEU A 6 5.71 -7.65 -2.17
N GLU A 7 7.02 -7.90 -2.27
CA GLU A 7 7.97 -6.89 -2.74
C GLU A 7 7.59 -6.40 -4.13
N ASN A 8 7.27 -7.31 -5.04
CA ASN A 8 6.89 -6.96 -6.40
C ASN A 8 5.60 -6.14 -6.45
N VAL A 9 4.60 -6.52 -5.68
CA VAL A 9 3.31 -5.80 -5.64
C VAL A 9 3.52 -4.38 -5.13
N VAL A 10 4.24 -4.22 -4.03
CA VAL A 10 4.47 -2.90 -3.42
C VAL A 10 5.35 -2.03 -4.32
N SER A 11 6.44 -2.58 -4.85
CA SER A 11 7.36 -1.85 -5.75
C SER A 11 6.68 -1.42 -7.03
N THR A 12 5.85 -2.28 -7.61
CA THR A 12 5.10 -1.97 -8.84
C THR A 12 4.13 -0.83 -8.60
N PHE A 13 3.38 -0.87 -7.50
CA PHE A 13 2.46 0.20 -7.16
C PHE A 13 3.19 1.51 -6.87
N ASP A 14 4.30 1.45 -6.12
CA ASP A 14 5.12 2.63 -5.86
C ASP A 14 5.62 3.28 -7.14
N GLY A 15 6.18 2.49 -8.06
CA GLY A 15 6.67 2.98 -9.35
C GLY A 15 5.54 3.59 -10.19
N PHE A 16 4.41 2.93 -10.24
CA PHE A 16 3.23 3.41 -10.96
C PHE A 16 2.73 4.75 -10.38
N GLY A 17 2.57 4.82 -9.06
CA GLY A 17 2.08 6.03 -8.40
C GLY A 17 3.04 7.22 -8.54
N ARG A 18 4.33 6.96 -8.38
CA ARG A 18 5.37 7.99 -8.57
C ARG A 18 5.36 8.55 -9.97
N GLU A 19 5.29 7.67 -10.97
CA GLU A 19 5.26 8.06 -12.39
C GLU A 19 4.07 8.96 -12.70
N ILE A 20 2.87 8.57 -12.26
CA ILE A 20 1.65 9.34 -12.48
C ILE A 20 1.75 10.72 -11.83
N CYS A 21 2.17 10.78 -10.58
CA CYS A 21 2.27 12.05 -9.85
C CYS A 21 3.34 12.96 -10.45
N LEU A 22 4.45 12.41 -10.91
CA LEU A 22 5.51 13.18 -11.55
C LEU A 22 5.04 13.86 -12.83
N GLN A 23 4.11 13.27 -13.57
CA GLN A 23 3.51 13.91 -14.75
C GLN A 23 2.80 15.23 -14.40
N LYS A 24 2.40 15.39 -13.16
CA LYS A 24 1.77 16.62 -12.63
C LYS A 24 2.72 17.42 -11.74
N GLY A 25 4.00 17.12 -11.77
CA GLY A 25 5.02 17.85 -11.04
C GLY A 25 5.09 17.54 -9.55
N ALA A 26 4.48 16.44 -9.11
CA ALA A 26 4.47 16.04 -7.70
C ALA A 26 5.36 14.81 -7.48
N ASP A 27 6.31 14.90 -6.56
CA ASP A 27 7.18 13.79 -6.18
C ASP A 27 6.61 13.11 -4.93
N ILE A 28 5.83 12.06 -5.14
CA ILE A 28 5.19 11.31 -4.06
C ILE A 28 5.62 9.85 -4.13
N HIS A 29 6.11 9.33 -3.01
CA HIS A 29 6.51 7.94 -2.85
C HIS A 29 5.38 7.15 -2.19
N PHE A 30 5.14 5.92 -2.66
CA PHE A 30 3.99 5.12 -2.23
C PHE A 30 4.35 3.92 -1.35
N GLN A 31 5.60 3.77 -0.93
CA GLN A 31 5.98 2.69 -0.01
C GLN A 31 5.37 2.88 1.38
N ASN A 32 5.22 4.12 1.83
CA ASN A 32 4.40 4.47 2.98
C ASN A 32 3.01 4.82 2.46
N ILE A 33 2.14 3.82 2.38
CA ILE A 33 0.85 3.97 1.70
C ILE A 33 -0.08 4.96 2.39
N SER A 34 -0.10 4.99 3.71
CA SER A 34 -0.93 5.94 4.46
C SER A 34 -0.45 7.37 4.28
N GLY A 35 0.86 7.58 4.28
CA GLY A 35 1.45 8.89 4.01
C GLY A 35 1.19 9.34 2.58
N ALA A 36 1.28 8.42 1.62
CA ALA A 36 0.97 8.71 0.21
C ALA A 36 -0.49 9.13 0.03
N ARG A 37 -1.41 8.41 0.67
CA ARG A 37 -2.84 8.74 0.64
C ARG A 37 -3.09 10.18 1.08
N ARG A 38 -2.47 10.58 2.17
CA ARG A 38 -2.58 11.93 2.70
C ARG A 38 -1.96 12.96 1.74
N ARG A 39 -0.79 12.69 1.21
CA ARG A 39 -0.10 13.59 0.30
C ARG A 39 -0.87 13.79 -1.00
N VAL A 40 -1.47 12.73 -1.54
CA VAL A 40 -2.32 12.82 -2.73
C VAL A 40 -3.55 13.67 -2.44
N LEU A 41 -4.18 13.47 -1.29
CA LEU A 41 -5.32 14.30 -0.88
C LEU A 41 -4.93 15.78 -0.77
N ASP A 42 -3.81 16.07 -0.12
CA ASP A 42 -3.34 17.45 0.07
C ASP A 42 -2.93 18.11 -1.25
N THR A 43 -2.34 17.35 -2.17
CA THR A 43 -1.80 17.87 -3.43
C THR A 43 -2.86 17.97 -4.53
N PHE A 44 -3.72 16.94 -4.65
CA PHE A 44 -4.66 16.82 -5.76
C PHE A 44 -6.13 16.97 -5.35
N GLY A 45 -6.42 16.99 -4.06
CA GLY A 45 -7.77 17.24 -3.55
C GLY A 45 -8.72 16.05 -3.63
N PHE A 46 -8.23 14.82 -3.78
CA PHE A 46 -9.07 13.62 -3.78
C PHE A 46 -8.42 12.49 -2.98
N ASP A 47 -9.23 11.55 -2.51
CA ASP A 47 -8.80 10.38 -1.77
C ASP A 47 -8.83 9.15 -2.70
N PHE A 48 -7.65 8.63 -3.06
CA PHE A 48 -7.57 7.50 -4.00
C PHE A 48 -8.06 6.17 -3.39
N ALA A 49 -8.28 6.12 -2.09
CA ALA A 49 -8.83 4.95 -1.40
C ALA A 49 -10.32 5.12 -1.03
N ASP A 50 -10.98 6.16 -1.52
CA ASP A 50 -12.36 6.49 -1.16
C ASP A 50 -13.35 5.37 -1.49
N SER A 51 -13.11 4.63 -2.56
CA SER A 51 -13.98 3.53 -3.00
C SER A 51 -13.79 2.24 -2.19
N LEU A 52 -12.75 2.15 -1.35
CA LEU A 52 -12.48 0.95 -0.56
C LEU A 52 -13.24 0.97 0.75
N SER A 53 -13.70 -0.21 1.19
CA SER A 53 -14.17 -0.38 2.57
C SER A 53 -13.00 -0.25 3.54
N ALA A 54 -13.32 0.01 4.81
CA ALA A 54 -12.31 0.07 5.87
C ALA A 54 -11.50 -1.25 5.96
N ASP A 55 -12.18 -2.39 5.82
CA ASP A 55 -11.53 -3.70 5.87
C ASP A 55 -10.51 -3.89 4.73
N LYS A 56 -10.86 -3.44 3.52
CA LYS A 56 -9.95 -3.53 2.38
C LYS A 56 -8.77 -2.59 2.55
N TRP A 57 -8.98 -1.39 3.07
CA TRP A 57 -7.90 -0.47 3.37
C TRP A 57 -6.95 -1.05 4.42
N ASP A 58 -7.49 -1.67 5.47
CA ASP A 58 -6.68 -2.34 6.49
C ASP A 58 -5.84 -3.47 5.89
N CYS A 59 -6.40 -4.22 4.94
CA CYS A 59 -5.66 -5.26 4.21
C CYS A 59 -4.45 -4.66 3.47
N VAL A 60 -4.64 -3.55 2.78
CA VAL A 60 -3.55 -2.85 2.08
C VAL A 60 -2.48 -2.39 3.06
N CYS A 61 -2.87 -1.76 4.15
CA CYS A 61 -1.93 -1.29 5.17
C CYS A 61 -1.11 -2.44 5.74
N ARG A 62 -1.77 -3.58 6.02
CA ARG A 62 -1.11 -4.77 6.55
C ARG A 62 -0.08 -5.32 5.55
N ILE A 63 -0.43 -5.40 4.28
CA ILE A 63 0.47 -5.88 3.23
C ILE A 63 1.70 -4.98 3.12
N PHE A 64 1.52 -3.68 3.11
CA PHE A 64 2.65 -2.74 3.04
C PHE A 64 3.54 -2.83 4.28
N GLN A 65 2.95 -3.02 5.47
CA GLN A 65 3.71 -3.19 6.70
C GLN A 65 4.45 -4.53 6.74
N LYS A 66 3.85 -5.61 6.23
CA LYS A 66 4.53 -6.91 6.11
C LYS A 66 5.75 -6.81 5.17
N ARG A 67 5.58 -6.13 4.04
CA ARG A 67 6.70 -5.89 3.12
C ARG A 67 7.81 -5.12 3.82
N HIS A 68 7.47 -4.10 4.59
CA HIS A 68 8.44 -3.30 5.35
C HIS A 68 9.24 -4.18 6.33
N LEU A 69 8.56 -5.05 7.09
CA LEU A 69 9.22 -5.96 8.02
C LEU A 69 10.16 -6.92 7.29
N LEU A 70 9.73 -7.48 6.15
CA LEU A 70 10.56 -8.40 5.38
C LEU A 70 11.81 -7.70 4.84
N ALA A 71 11.67 -6.45 4.40
CA ALA A 71 12.78 -5.69 3.83
C ALA A 71 13.80 -5.23 4.89
N HIS A 72 13.34 -4.88 6.09
CA HIS A 72 14.18 -4.18 7.07
C HIS A 72 14.32 -4.87 8.42
N LYS A 73 13.45 -5.83 8.75
CA LYS A 73 13.38 -6.48 10.07
C LYS A 73 13.38 -8.01 9.99
N MET A 74 13.75 -8.57 8.85
CA MET A 74 13.74 -10.02 8.62
C MET A 74 12.38 -10.67 8.90
N GLY A 75 11.30 -9.92 8.74
CA GLY A 75 9.94 -10.40 8.98
C GLY A 75 9.52 -10.47 10.45
N VAL A 76 10.32 -9.91 11.36
CA VAL A 76 10.01 -9.93 12.80
C VAL A 76 9.08 -8.78 13.15
N ILE A 77 7.96 -9.10 13.80
CA ILE A 77 6.95 -8.12 14.19
C ILE A 77 7.51 -7.21 15.28
N ASP A 78 7.40 -5.91 15.04
CA ASP A 78 7.81 -4.87 15.99
C ASP A 78 6.63 -4.00 16.44
N ALA A 79 6.89 -3.03 17.31
CA ALA A 79 5.86 -2.12 17.83
C ALA A 79 5.24 -1.28 16.73
N GLY A 80 6.02 -0.87 15.73
CA GLY A 80 5.51 -0.11 14.59
C GLY A 80 4.48 -0.89 13.79
N TYR A 81 4.74 -2.17 13.55
CA TYR A 81 3.79 -3.05 12.88
C TYR A 81 2.48 -3.16 13.66
N LEU A 82 2.56 -3.38 14.98
CA LEU A 82 1.38 -3.50 15.82
C LEU A 82 0.50 -2.26 15.79
N GLN A 83 1.10 -1.08 15.66
CA GLN A 83 0.35 0.17 15.58
C GLN A 83 -0.31 0.40 14.21
N LYS A 84 0.37 0.01 13.12
CA LYS A 84 0.01 0.43 11.76
C LYS A 84 -0.74 -0.62 10.97
N ALA A 85 -0.56 -1.91 11.27
CA ALA A 85 -1.05 -2.98 10.40
C ALA A 85 -2.50 -3.41 10.69
N ASN A 86 -3.06 -3.05 11.83
CA ASN A 86 -4.38 -3.52 12.27
C ASN A 86 -4.49 -5.05 12.14
N ASP A 87 -3.56 -5.75 12.78
CA ASP A 87 -3.46 -7.21 12.74
C ASP A 87 -3.63 -7.76 14.16
N PRO A 88 -4.86 -8.12 14.58
CA PRO A 88 -5.13 -8.49 15.96
C PRO A 88 -4.44 -9.79 16.41
N GLY A 89 -4.03 -10.63 15.46
CA GLY A 89 -3.29 -11.86 15.78
C GLY A 89 -1.79 -11.67 15.90
N ALA A 90 -1.28 -10.47 15.64
CA ALA A 90 0.15 -10.22 15.63
C ALA A 90 0.72 -10.13 17.04
N VAL A 91 1.92 -10.74 17.23
CA VAL A 91 2.63 -10.72 18.50
C VAL A 91 4.06 -10.25 18.26
N ALA A 92 4.49 -9.22 19.00
CA ALA A 92 5.84 -8.67 18.89
C ALA A 92 6.90 -9.77 19.08
N GLY A 93 7.93 -9.74 18.28
CA GLY A 93 9.03 -10.71 18.32
C GLY A 93 8.80 -11.97 17.51
N ARG A 94 7.57 -12.24 17.05
CA ARG A 94 7.29 -13.38 16.17
C ARG A 94 7.45 -12.97 14.71
N LYS A 95 7.67 -13.95 13.85
CA LYS A 95 7.72 -13.72 12.40
C LYS A 95 6.31 -13.59 11.84
N ILE A 96 6.16 -12.72 10.87
CA ILE A 96 4.90 -12.58 10.14
C ILE A 96 4.66 -13.82 9.27
N HIS A 97 3.39 -14.05 8.98
CA HIS A 97 2.94 -15.05 8.02
C HIS A 97 2.35 -14.35 6.80
N VAL A 98 2.69 -14.86 5.61
CA VAL A 98 2.14 -14.37 4.34
C VAL A 98 1.54 -15.56 3.59
N SER A 99 0.23 -15.49 3.32
CA SER A 99 -0.48 -16.55 2.59
C SER A 99 -0.71 -16.17 1.13
N HIS A 100 -0.97 -17.17 0.29
CA HIS A 100 -1.35 -16.95 -1.10
C HIS A 100 -2.65 -16.15 -1.23
N ASP A 101 -3.65 -16.44 -0.40
CA ASP A 101 -4.93 -15.72 -0.42
C ASP A 101 -4.74 -14.25 -0.09
N GLU A 102 -3.88 -13.95 0.88
CA GLU A 102 -3.55 -12.59 1.29
C GLU A 102 -2.90 -11.81 0.13
N VAL A 103 -1.95 -12.43 -0.57
CA VAL A 103 -1.29 -11.82 -1.74
C VAL A 103 -2.30 -11.59 -2.86
N ASN A 104 -3.14 -12.58 -3.16
CA ASN A 104 -4.15 -12.46 -4.22
C ASN A 104 -5.17 -11.36 -3.92
N SER A 105 -5.63 -11.28 -2.67
CA SER A 105 -6.54 -10.22 -2.24
C SER A 105 -5.88 -8.85 -2.37
N ALA A 106 -4.61 -8.75 -1.97
CA ALA A 106 -3.83 -7.51 -2.07
C ALA A 106 -3.71 -7.05 -3.52
N ILE A 107 -3.41 -7.96 -4.45
CA ILE A 107 -3.29 -7.63 -5.88
C ILE A 107 -4.58 -6.99 -6.39
N SER A 108 -5.74 -7.60 -6.11
CA SER A 108 -7.04 -7.08 -6.55
C SER A 108 -7.33 -5.70 -5.99
N ILE A 109 -7.04 -5.50 -4.70
CA ILE A 109 -7.28 -4.23 -4.02
C ILE A 109 -6.34 -3.14 -4.57
N ILE A 110 -5.07 -3.48 -4.77
CA ILE A 110 -4.06 -2.55 -5.29
C ILE A 110 -4.37 -2.15 -6.72
N GLU A 111 -4.91 -3.06 -7.54
CA GLU A 111 -5.39 -2.70 -8.87
C GLU A 111 -6.50 -1.64 -8.81
N ALA A 112 -7.44 -1.80 -7.88
CA ALA A 112 -8.50 -0.82 -7.67
C ALA A 112 -7.95 0.53 -7.21
N LEU A 113 -6.96 0.52 -6.30
CA LEU A 113 -6.27 1.73 -5.87
C LEU A 113 -5.57 2.43 -7.03
N GLY A 114 -4.89 1.65 -7.88
CA GLY A 114 -4.20 2.17 -9.06
C GLY A 114 -5.14 2.86 -10.03
N ARG A 115 -6.30 2.25 -10.29
CA ARG A 115 -7.32 2.86 -11.13
C ARG A 115 -7.86 4.16 -10.53
N GLY A 116 -8.11 4.18 -9.23
CA GLY A 116 -8.56 5.39 -8.54
C GLY A 116 -7.53 6.51 -8.57
N LEU A 117 -6.28 6.17 -8.36
CA LEU A 117 -5.18 7.12 -8.42
C LEU A 117 -5.04 7.71 -9.84
N PHE A 118 -5.02 6.85 -10.84
CA PHE A 118 -4.90 7.26 -12.24
C PHE A 118 -6.03 8.21 -12.64
N ALA A 119 -7.27 7.84 -12.33
CA ALA A 119 -8.45 8.64 -12.69
C ALA A 119 -8.45 10.01 -12.01
N GLY A 120 -7.93 10.10 -10.78
CA GLY A 120 -7.91 11.35 -10.03
C GLY A 120 -6.75 12.27 -10.39
N VAL A 121 -5.58 11.71 -10.67
CA VAL A 121 -4.38 12.51 -11.02
C VAL A 121 -4.36 12.87 -12.50
N LEU A 122 -4.76 11.94 -13.37
CA LEU A 122 -4.80 12.12 -14.82
C LEU A 122 -6.24 11.94 -15.32
N PRO A 123 -7.18 12.84 -14.97
CA PRO A 123 -8.55 12.67 -15.40
C PRO A 123 -8.65 12.76 -16.92
N PRO A 124 -9.66 12.09 -17.52
CA PRO A 124 -9.86 12.18 -18.97
C PRO A 124 -10.15 13.61 -19.40
N ALA A 125 -9.76 13.95 -20.63
CA ALA A 125 -10.02 15.26 -21.20
C ALA A 125 -11.54 15.51 -21.27
N PRO A 126 -11.99 16.75 -20.99
CA PRO A 126 -13.40 17.10 -21.07
C PRO A 126 -13.97 17.01 -22.51
#